data_cd7003ed89ff6e6330a756669c56e46e
#
_entry.id   cd7003ed89ff6e6330a756669c56e46e
#
_cell.length_a   1.000
_cell.length_b   1.000
_cell.length_c   1.000
_cell.angle_alpha   90.00
_cell.angle_beta   90.00
_cell.angle_gamma   90.00
#
_symmetry.space_group_name_H-M   'P 1'
#
loop_
_entity.id
_entity.type
_entity.pdbx_description
1 polymer ?
#
loop_
_entity_poly.entity_id
_entity_poly.type
_entity_poly.pdbx_seq_one_letter_code
_entity_poly.pdbx_strand_id
1 'polypeptide(L)'
;MYKRQLILPRSGLGHKHGIVLGNLVGLIDSDYQGELMVSCWNRSQTPFTIEPMERIAQLVIVPVVQPTFEVVDEFVATERGTDGFGSSGRH
;
A
#
# COMPACT_ATOMS: atom_id res chain seq x y z
N MET A 1 1.62 -13.28 16.69
CA MET A 1 1.54 -12.82 15.29
C MET A 1 1.31 -11.33 15.25
N TYR A 2 2.12 -10.64 14.52
CA TYR A 2 1.96 -9.20 14.35
C TYR A 2 0.90 -8.93 13.29
N LYS A 3 0.16 -7.85 13.50
CA LYS A 3 -0.84 -7.37 12.54
C LYS A 3 -0.56 -5.92 12.21
N ARG A 4 -0.82 -5.57 10.99
CA ARG A 4 -0.72 -4.20 10.50
C ARG A 4 -2.05 -3.78 9.92
N GLN A 5 -2.31 -2.49 9.96
CA GLN A 5 -3.47 -1.91 9.31
C GLN A 5 -3.01 -1.23 8.02
N LEU A 6 -3.76 -1.47 6.96
CA LEU A 6 -3.52 -0.80 5.68
C LEU A 6 -4.69 0.11 5.38
N ILE A 7 -4.39 1.34 4.97
CA ILE A 7 -5.40 2.24 4.45
C ILE A 7 -5.25 2.27 2.94
N LEU A 8 -6.31 1.88 2.26
CA LEU A 8 -6.34 1.75 0.80
C LEU A 8 -7.40 2.68 0.23
N PRO A 9 -7.21 3.15 -1.02
CA PRO A 9 -8.26 3.90 -1.70
C PRO A 9 -9.44 3.00 -2.04
N ARG A 10 -10.59 3.62 -2.27
CA ARG A 10 -11.75 2.90 -2.79
C ARG A 10 -11.70 2.90 -4.30
N SER A 11 -11.95 1.73 -4.91
CA SER A 11 -11.82 1.58 -6.36
C SER A 11 -12.76 2.52 -7.13
N GLY A 12 -13.99 2.70 -6.67
CA GLY A 12 -14.94 3.56 -7.34
C GLY A 12 -14.52 5.02 -7.36
N LEU A 13 -14.06 5.53 -6.23
CA LEU A 13 -13.58 6.92 -6.15
C LEU A 13 -12.30 7.10 -6.96
N GLY A 14 -11.38 6.15 -6.91
CA GLY A 14 -10.15 6.24 -7.67
C GLY A 14 -10.39 6.19 -9.16
N HIS A 15 -11.21 5.24 -9.60
CA HIS A 15 -11.44 5.02 -11.02
C HIS A 15 -12.31 6.12 -11.65
N LYS A 16 -13.41 6.48 -10.99
CA LYS A 16 -14.39 7.42 -11.55
C LYS A 16 -14.01 8.87 -11.31
N HIS A 17 -13.45 9.19 -10.16
CA HIS A 17 -13.24 10.57 -9.73
C HIS A 17 -11.79 10.93 -9.51
N GLY A 18 -10.88 9.97 -9.59
CA GLY A 18 -9.47 10.21 -9.40
C GLY A 18 -9.08 10.50 -7.96
N ILE A 19 -9.92 10.16 -6.99
CA ILE A 19 -9.64 10.38 -5.57
C ILE A 19 -8.93 9.16 -5.01
N VAL A 20 -7.65 9.33 -4.71
CA VAL A 20 -6.78 8.27 -4.23
C VAL A 20 -6.01 8.78 -3.02
N LEU A 21 -5.10 7.95 -2.49
CA LEU A 21 -4.24 8.35 -1.38
C LEU A 21 -2.94 8.92 -1.92
N GLY A 22 -2.50 10.04 -1.35
CA GLY A 22 -1.24 10.67 -1.75
C GLY A 22 -0.02 9.80 -1.48
N ASN A 23 -0.10 8.94 -0.48
CA ASN A 23 0.96 7.98 -0.14
C ASN A 23 0.71 6.60 -0.75
N LEU A 24 -0.28 6.45 -1.61
CA LEU A 24 -0.69 5.24 -2.32
C LEU A 24 -1.30 4.21 -1.37
N VAL A 25 -0.55 3.70 -0.43
CA VAL A 25 -1.00 2.78 0.61
C VAL A 25 -0.51 3.32 1.94
N GLY A 26 -1.41 3.50 2.88
CA GLY A 26 -1.04 3.88 4.24
C GLY A 26 -0.79 2.64 5.08
N LEU A 27 0.44 2.43 5.51
CA LEU A 27 0.79 1.34 6.41
C LEU A 27 0.83 1.88 7.84
N ILE A 28 -0.02 1.34 8.70
CA ILE A 28 -0.13 1.78 10.08
C ILE A 28 0.60 0.77 10.97
N ASP A 29 1.57 1.25 11.73
CA ASP A 29 2.31 0.39 12.65
C ASP A 29 1.41 -0.13 13.76
N SER A 30 1.69 -1.35 14.21
CA SER A 30 0.86 -2.00 15.23
C SER A 30 0.84 -1.28 16.56
N ASP A 31 1.87 -0.51 16.85
CA ASP A 31 1.99 0.24 18.11
C ASP A 31 1.50 1.69 17.99
N TYR A 32 1.01 2.09 16.84
CA TYR A 32 0.51 3.45 16.66
C TYR A 32 -0.83 3.63 17.38
N GLN A 33 -0.93 4.68 18.19
CA GLN A 33 -2.12 4.95 18.99
C GLN A 33 -2.75 6.31 18.68
N GLY A 34 -2.27 6.97 17.65
CA GLY A 34 -2.79 8.27 17.27
C GLY A 34 -4.02 8.20 16.40
N GLU A 35 -4.51 9.35 16.01
CA GLU A 35 -5.63 9.48 15.11
C GLU A 35 -5.27 8.98 13.73
N LEU A 36 -6.18 8.24 13.09
CA LEU A 36 -6.00 7.81 11.71
C LEU A 36 -6.39 8.96 10.78
N MET A 37 -5.49 9.29 9.89
CA MET A 37 -5.70 10.36 8.91
C MET A 37 -5.50 9.81 7.52
N VAL A 38 -6.24 10.37 6.56
CA VAL A 38 -6.16 9.97 5.17
C VAL A 38 -5.60 11.12 4.36
N SER A 39 -4.49 10.87 3.67
CA SER A 39 -3.90 11.83 2.75
C SER A 39 -4.57 11.66 1.39
N CYS A 40 -5.48 12.56 1.04
CA CYS A 40 -6.24 12.48 -0.20
C CYS A 40 -5.53 13.23 -1.32
N TRP A 41 -5.55 12.63 -2.50
CA TRP A 41 -5.04 13.22 -3.71
C TRP A 41 -6.09 13.15 -4.81
N ASN A 42 -6.45 14.31 -5.36
CA ASN A 42 -7.35 14.40 -6.50
C ASN A 42 -6.51 14.41 -7.78
N ARG A 43 -6.48 13.29 -8.47
CA ARG A 43 -5.73 13.14 -9.71
C ARG A 43 -6.49 13.65 -10.94
N SER A 44 -7.74 14.03 -10.78
CA SER A 44 -8.57 14.52 -11.87
C SER A 44 -8.39 16.03 -12.06
N GLN A 45 -9.00 16.55 -13.10
CA GLN A 45 -9.06 17.99 -13.35
C GLN A 45 -10.34 18.60 -12.81
N THR A 46 -11.19 17.79 -12.19
CA THR A 46 -12.51 18.21 -11.71
C THR A 46 -12.50 18.29 -10.19
N PRO A 47 -12.94 19.38 -9.59
CA PRO A 47 -13.08 19.45 -8.14
C PRO A 47 -14.02 18.35 -7.61
N PHE A 48 -13.69 17.83 -6.44
CA PHE A 48 -14.48 16.80 -5.78
C PHE A 48 -14.70 17.19 -4.33
N THR A 49 -15.94 17.25 -3.90
CA THR A 49 -16.30 17.60 -2.54
C THR A 49 -16.49 16.33 -1.73
N ILE A 50 -15.78 16.23 -0.61
CA ILE A 50 -15.95 15.13 0.35
C ILE A 50 -16.92 15.61 1.40
N GLU A 51 -18.05 14.90 1.52
CA GLU A 51 -19.05 15.22 2.52
C GLU A 51 -18.72 14.54 3.85
N PRO A 52 -19.17 15.08 4.98
CA PRO A 52 -19.04 14.40 6.25
C PRO A 52 -19.60 12.99 6.21
N MET A 53 -18.90 12.04 6.82
CA MET A 53 -19.29 10.63 6.88
C MET A 53 -19.21 9.89 5.54
N GLU A 54 -18.72 10.53 4.52
CA GLU A 54 -18.51 9.86 3.23
C GLU A 54 -17.36 8.85 3.32
N ARG A 55 -17.55 7.72 2.66
CA ARG A 55 -16.52 6.64 2.65
C ARG A 55 -15.50 6.95 1.57
N ILE A 56 -14.30 7.38 1.98
CA ILE A 56 -13.27 7.81 1.04
C ILE A 56 -12.09 6.83 0.97
N ALA A 57 -11.99 5.93 1.93
CA ALA A 57 -10.91 4.96 2.00
C ALA A 57 -11.41 3.72 2.72
N GLN A 58 -10.57 2.70 2.79
CA GLN A 58 -10.92 1.47 3.50
C GLN A 58 -9.75 1.02 4.35
N LEU A 59 -10.08 0.43 5.49
CA LEU A 59 -9.09 -0.10 6.42
C LEU A 59 -9.07 -1.62 6.31
N VAL A 60 -7.88 -2.17 6.09
CA VAL A 60 -7.69 -3.61 5.99
C VAL A 60 -6.67 -4.02 7.04
N ILE A 61 -6.98 -5.09 7.79
CA ILE A 61 -6.07 -5.63 8.80
C ILE A 61 -5.44 -6.88 8.22
N VAL A 62 -4.11 -6.91 8.20
CA VAL A 62 -3.36 -8.03 7.64
C VAL A 62 -2.37 -8.58 8.66
N PRO A 63 -2.16 -9.89 8.69
CA PRO A 63 -1.06 -10.46 9.45
C PRO A 63 0.25 -10.17 8.75
N VAL A 64 1.29 -9.90 9.52
CA VAL A 64 2.61 -9.61 8.98
C VAL A 64 3.66 -10.46 9.67
N VAL A 65 4.77 -10.63 8.98
CA VAL A 65 5.94 -11.33 9.47
C VAL A 65 7.09 -10.34 9.50
N GLN A 66 7.86 -10.38 10.57
CA GLN A 66 9.06 -9.55 10.69
C GLN A 66 10.29 -10.46 10.55
N PRO A 67 10.81 -10.62 9.33
CA PRO A 67 11.97 -11.47 9.13
C PRO A 67 13.23 -10.84 9.70
N THR A 68 14.20 -11.66 10.03
CA THR A 68 15.53 -11.24 10.39
C THR A 68 16.41 -11.33 9.16
N PHE A 69 17.18 -10.28 8.90
CA PHE A 69 18.12 -10.30 7.78
C PHE A 69 19.36 -11.10 8.17
N GLU A 70 19.81 -11.93 7.24
CA GLU A 70 21.06 -12.64 7.36
C GLU A 70 22.03 -12.10 6.32
N VAL A 71 23.11 -11.51 6.78
CA VAL A 71 24.15 -10.97 5.89
C VAL A 71 25.06 -12.12 5.47
N VAL A 72 25.16 -12.33 4.17
CA VAL A 72 25.98 -13.41 3.62
C VAL A 72 27.00 -12.86 2.63
N ASP A 73 28.11 -13.58 2.45
CA ASP A 73 29.13 -13.20 1.47
C ASP A 73 28.78 -13.68 0.08
N GLU A 74 28.03 -14.77 -0.02
CA GLU A 74 27.66 -15.39 -1.30
C GLU A 74 26.21 -15.81 -1.25
N PHE A 75 25.58 -15.80 -2.42
CA PHE A 75 24.20 -16.28 -2.57
C PHE A 75 24.19 -17.73 -3.01
N VAL A 76 23.19 -18.47 -2.54
CA VAL A 76 22.88 -19.79 -3.10
C VAL A 76 22.29 -19.56 -4.49
N ALA A 77 22.80 -20.28 -5.48
CA ALA A 77 22.34 -20.14 -6.85
C ALA A 77 20.87 -20.59 -6.98
N THR A 78 20.11 -19.81 -7.73
CA THR A 78 18.70 -20.10 -8.03
C THR A 78 18.51 -20.07 -9.54
N GLU A 79 17.37 -20.61 -10.00
CA GLU A 79 17.03 -20.56 -11.42
C GLU A 79 16.92 -19.14 -11.94
N ARG A 80 16.45 -18.22 -11.11
CA ARG A 80 16.32 -16.82 -11.48
C ARG A 80 17.66 -16.11 -11.52
N GLY A 81 18.57 -16.47 -10.64
CA GLY A 81 19.87 -15.82 -10.53
C GLY A 81 19.73 -14.35 -10.20
N THR A 82 20.33 -13.50 -11.04
CA THR A 82 20.28 -12.05 -10.86
C THR A 82 19.17 -11.37 -11.66
N ASP A 83 18.32 -12.15 -12.31
CA ASP A 83 17.23 -11.61 -13.11
C ASP A 83 16.25 -10.82 -12.24
N GLY A 84 15.97 -9.63 -12.66
CA GLY A 84 15.07 -8.74 -11.95
C GLY A 84 13.87 -8.36 -12.77
N PHE A 85 13.71 -7.08 -13.03
CA PHE A 85 12.54 -6.55 -13.73
C PHE A 85 12.34 -7.17 -15.10
N GLY A 86 11.14 -7.67 -15.34
CA GLY A 86 10.76 -8.18 -16.65
C GLY A 86 11.22 -9.59 -16.95
N SER A 87 11.93 -10.25 -16.03
CA SER A 87 12.52 -11.55 -16.29
C SER A 87 11.48 -12.65 -16.55
N SER A 88 10.30 -12.53 -15.96
CA SER A 88 9.25 -13.56 -16.08
C SER A 88 8.06 -13.11 -16.88
N GLY A 89 7.97 -11.87 -17.29
CA GLY A 89 6.79 -11.31 -17.89
C GLY A 89 6.83 -11.15 -19.41
N ARG A 90 7.97 -11.31 -20.02
CA ARG A 90 8.16 -10.98 -21.44
C ARG A 90 8.62 -12.14 -22.29
N HIS A 91 8.83 -13.26 -21.71
CA HIS A 91 9.43 -14.38 -22.43
C HIS A 91 8.65 -15.65 -22.30
#